data_647af1dd4658cc6f2703320888ecf963
#
_entry.id   647af1dd4658cc6f2703320888ecf963
#
_cell.length_a   1.000
_cell.length_b   1.000
_cell.length_c   1.000
_cell.angle_alpha   90.00
_cell.angle_beta   90.00
_cell.angle_gamma   90.00
#
_symmetry.space_group_name_H-M   'P 1'
#
loop_
_entity.id
_entity.type
_entity.pdbx_description
1 polymer ?
#
loop_
_entity_poly.entity_id
_entity_poly.type
_entity_poly.pdbx_seq_one_letter_code
_entity_poly.pdbx_strand_id
1 'polypeptide(L)'
;MRKNLIIMALVALSLASCGEKSEKETAYTPPQDIVLNSDIMTPEALWSMNRLGEYAVSPDGKHVVYNLTYFNIAENKSKTDIYIIDIDGNNNRCLTKSFSNELSPTWNKD
;
A
#
# COMPACT_ATOMS: atom_id res chain seq x y z
N MET A 1 -53.63 -16.74 29.90
CA MET A 1 -52.14 -16.69 30.08
C MET A 1 -51.33 -17.30 28.93
N ARG A 2 -51.85 -17.33 27.72
CA ARG A 2 -51.11 -17.85 26.56
C ARG A 2 -50.86 -16.80 25.44
N LYS A 3 -51.11 -15.52 25.69
CA LYS A 3 -51.02 -14.45 24.68
C LYS A 3 -49.75 -13.64 24.75
N ASN A 4 -48.90 -13.81 25.74
CA ASN A 4 -47.69 -12.99 25.93
C ASN A 4 -46.38 -13.64 25.48
N LEU A 5 -46.46 -14.90 24.95
CA LEU A 5 -45.24 -15.64 24.50
C LEU A 5 -44.92 -15.45 23.03
N ILE A 6 -45.79 -14.82 22.24
CA ILE A 6 -45.59 -14.64 20.79
C ILE A 6 -44.97 -13.32 20.44
N ILE A 7 -44.99 -12.33 21.34
CA ILE A 7 -44.41 -10.98 21.06
C ILE A 7 -42.90 -10.92 21.33
N MET A 8 -42.37 -11.83 22.12
CA MET A 8 -40.93 -11.87 22.41
C MET A 8 -40.09 -12.58 21.32
N ALA A 9 -40.68 -13.31 20.38
CA ALA A 9 -39.95 -14.00 19.33
C ALA A 9 -39.69 -13.14 18.07
N LEU A 10 -40.33 -11.97 17.96
CA LEU A 10 -40.19 -11.13 16.74
C LEU A 10 -39.17 -9.99 16.89
N VAL A 11 -38.61 -9.78 18.05
CA VAL A 11 -37.62 -8.70 18.30
C VAL A 11 -36.16 -9.22 18.19
N ALA A 12 -35.96 -10.53 18.14
CA ALA A 12 -34.62 -11.14 18.07
C ALA A 12 -34.07 -11.34 16.65
N LEU A 13 -34.81 -10.95 15.59
CA LEU A 13 -34.38 -11.22 14.20
C LEU A 13 -33.88 -10.00 13.43
N SER A 14 -33.69 -8.85 14.06
CA SER A 14 -33.28 -7.63 13.37
C SER A 14 -31.86 -7.13 13.68
N LEU A 15 -30.99 -7.94 14.28
CA LEU A 15 -29.61 -7.57 14.60
C LEU A 15 -28.53 -8.37 13.85
N ALA A 16 -28.88 -9.03 12.77
CA ALA A 16 -27.91 -9.77 11.94
C ALA A 16 -27.75 -9.11 10.56
N SER A 17 -27.53 -7.81 10.49
CA SER A 17 -27.16 -7.12 9.24
C SER A 17 -26.07 -6.10 9.47
N CYS A 18 -24.97 -6.51 10.09
CA CYS A 18 -23.66 -5.97 9.79
C CYS A 18 -22.89 -7.10 9.11
N GLY A 19 -23.09 -7.25 7.81
CA GLY A 19 -22.14 -7.95 6.98
C GLY A 19 -20.85 -7.18 7.05
N GLU A 20 -19.89 -7.60 7.87
CA GLU A 20 -18.50 -7.29 7.68
C GLU A 20 -18.16 -7.68 6.25
N LYS A 21 -18.10 -6.71 5.34
CA LYS A 21 -17.28 -6.88 4.15
C LYS A 21 -15.86 -7.04 4.67
N SER A 22 -15.45 -8.27 4.88
CA SER A 22 -14.05 -8.62 4.87
C SER A 22 -13.53 -8.18 3.52
N GLU A 23 -13.02 -6.95 3.42
CA GLU A 23 -12.12 -6.58 2.35
C GLU A 23 -10.99 -7.60 2.47
N LYS A 24 -10.90 -8.51 1.51
CA LYS A 24 -9.71 -9.35 1.37
C LYS A 24 -8.56 -8.38 1.21
N GLU A 25 -7.81 -8.17 2.27
CA GLU A 25 -6.51 -7.53 2.23
C GLU A 25 -5.74 -8.22 1.12
N THR A 26 -5.61 -7.54 0.00
CA THR A 26 -4.81 -8.07 -1.10
C THR A 26 -3.36 -8.03 -0.62
N ALA A 27 -2.72 -9.19 -0.61
CA ALA A 27 -1.34 -9.31 -0.18
C ALA A 27 -0.46 -8.26 -0.88
N TYR A 28 0.43 -7.64 -0.10
CA TYR A 28 1.45 -6.73 -0.62
C TYR A 28 2.26 -7.44 -1.71
N THR A 29 2.26 -6.87 -2.90
CA THR A 29 3.12 -7.32 -3.99
C THR A 29 4.30 -6.36 -4.07
N PRO A 30 5.51 -6.78 -3.71
CA PRO A 30 6.69 -5.92 -3.79
C PRO A 30 6.99 -5.53 -5.24
N PRO A 31 7.71 -4.41 -5.46
CA PRO A 31 8.20 -4.06 -6.79
C PRO A 31 8.97 -5.23 -7.41
N GLN A 32 8.67 -5.54 -8.66
CA GLN A 32 9.37 -6.59 -9.40
C GLN A 32 10.49 -5.97 -10.23
N ASP A 33 11.58 -6.72 -10.38
CA ASP A 33 12.66 -6.32 -11.28
C ASP A 33 12.16 -6.29 -12.72
N ILE A 34 12.56 -5.25 -13.45
CA ILE A 34 12.17 -5.07 -14.85
C ILE A 34 13.09 -5.91 -15.71
N VAL A 35 12.52 -6.84 -16.44
CA VAL A 35 13.24 -7.59 -17.47
C VAL A 35 12.93 -6.97 -18.83
N LEU A 36 13.92 -6.27 -19.40
CA LEU A 36 13.83 -5.74 -20.77
C LEU A 36 14.31 -6.79 -21.75
N ASN A 37 13.43 -7.21 -22.65
CA ASN A 37 13.75 -8.20 -23.67
C ASN A 37 14.31 -7.60 -24.97
N SER A 38 14.39 -6.26 -25.05
CA SER A 38 14.93 -5.53 -26.19
C SER A 38 15.35 -4.12 -25.79
N ASP A 39 16.13 -3.45 -26.63
CA ASP A 39 16.55 -2.06 -26.45
C ASP A 39 15.44 -1.05 -26.81
N ILE A 40 14.27 -1.54 -27.22
CA ILE A 40 13.14 -0.70 -27.62
C ILE A 40 12.21 -0.53 -26.41
N MET A 41 11.91 0.72 -26.07
CA MET A 41 10.92 1.05 -25.06
C MET A 41 9.51 0.72 -25.57
N THR A 42 8.84 -0.20 -24.90
CA THR A 42 7.42 -0.52 -25.13
C THR A 42 6.53 0.14 -24.06
N PRO A 43 5.22 0.29 -24.31
CA PRO A 43 4.30 0.78 -23.29
C PRO A 43 4.33 -0.09 -22.02
N GLU A 44 4.45 -1.40 -22.15
CA GLU A 44 4.53 -2.34 -21.03
C GLU A 44 5.82 -2.14 -20.24
N ALA A 45 6.96 -1.94 -20.90
CA ALA A 45 8.23 -1.63 -20.26
C ALA A 45 8.14 -0.31 -19.48
N LEU A 46 7.52 0.73 -20.05
CA LEU A 46 7.34 2.02 -19.41
C LEU A 46 6.49 1.91 -18.14
N TRP A 47 5.40 1.14 -18.19
CA TRP A 47 4.51 0.95 -17.04
C TRP A 47 5.10 0.02 -15.97
N SER A 48 6.03 -0.84 -16.32
CA SER A 48 6.72 -1.70 -15.35
C SER A 48 7.78 -0.94 -14.54
N MET A 49 8.20 0.25 -14.98
CA MET A 49 9.15 1.08 -14.25
C MET A 49 8.50 1.70 -13.02
N ASN A 50 9.17 1.57 -11.88
CA ASN A 50 8.77 2.27 -10.67
C ASN A 50 9.03 3.77 -10.79
N ARG A 51 8.22 4.57 -10.11
CA ARG A 51 8.33 6.03 -10.16
C ARG A 51 8.77 6.57 -8.82
N LEU A 52 9.92 7.22 -8.81
CA LEU A 52 10.39 8.00 -7.69
C LEU A 52 9.51 9.26 -7.55
N GLY A 53 8.97 9.48 -6.36
CA GLY A 53 8.18 10.65 -6.03
C GLY A 53 8.93 11.63 -5.12
N GLU A 54 8.32 12.00 -4.02
CA GLU A 54 8.90 12.92 -3.05
C GLU A 54 10.04 12.28 -2.27
N TYR A 55 11.01 13.09 -1.85
CA TYR A 55 12.13 12.67 -1.02
C TYR A 55 12.49 13.73 0.04
N ALA A 56 13.14 13.30 1.11
CA ALA A 56 13.65 14.17 2.14
C ALA A 56 14.97 13.64 2.71
N VAL A 57 15.96 14.52 2.83
CA VAL A 57 17.25 14.20 3.44
C VAL A 57 17.15 14.36 4.95
N SER A 58 17.75 13.43 5.71
CA SER A 58 17.78 13.51 7.17
C SER A 58 18.56 14.74 7.66
N PRO A 59 18.26 15.29 8.86
CA PRO A 59 18.94 16.46 9.38
C PRO A 59 20.46 16.27 9.54
N ASP A 60 20.93 15.04 9.75
CA ASP A 60 22.35 14.70 9.84
C ASP A 60 23.03 14.48 8.48
N GLY A 61 22.25 14.52 7.38
CA GLY A 61 22.73 14.34 6.01
C GLY A 61 23.16 12.92 5.67
N LYS A 62 22.83 11.92 6.48
CA LYS A 62 23.28 10.53 6.30
C LYS A 62 22.29 9.63 5.60
N HIS A 63 21.01 9.97 5.63
CA HIS A 63 19.92 9.16 5.09
C HIS A 63 19.01 9.98 4.19
N VAL A 64 18.40 9.30 3.25
CA VAL A 64 17.33 9.84 2.39
C VAL A 64 16.12 8.96 2.52
N VAL A 65 14.96 9.52 2.83
CA VAL A 65 13.67 8.85 2.68
C VAL A 65 13.02 9.31 1.39
N TYR A 66 12.37 8.39 0.71
CA TYR A 66 11.69 8.69 -0.56
C TYR A 66 10.48 7.78 -0.74
N ASN A 67 9.50 8.24 -1.49
CA ASN A 67 8.41 7.37 -1.90
C ASN A 67 8.65 6.78 -3.29
N LEU A 68 8.21 5.55 -3.46
CA LEU A 68 8.31 4.81 -4.70
C LEU A 68 6.94 4.24 -5.05
N THR A 69 6.45 4.60 -6.24
CA THR A 69 5.19 4.07 -6.77
C THR A 69 5.48 2.98 -7.79
N TYR A 70 4.85 1.86 -7.65
CA TYR A 70 4.87 0.76 -8.60
C TYR A 70 3.45 0.41 -9.06
N PHE A 71 3.36 -0.19 -10.23
CA PHE A 71 2.11 -0.47 -10.91
C PHE A 71 1.93 -1.96 -11.14
N ASN A 72 0.73 -2.44 -10.87
CA ASN A 72 0.28 -3.76 -11.30
C ASN A 72 -0.68 -3.57 -12.47
N ILE A 73 -0.20 -3.76 -13.69
CA ILE A 73 -0.98 -3.53 -14.91
C ILE A 73 -2.14 -4.54 -14.99
N ALA A 74 -1.90 -5.79 -14.61
CA ALA A 74 -2.91 -6.83 -14.68
C ALA A 74 -4.13 -6.55 -13.80
N GLU A 75 -3.93 -5.88 -12.66
CA GLU A 75 -4.98 -5.53 -11.72
C GLU A 75 -5.45 -4.07 -11.88
N ASN A 76 -4.80 -3.30 -12.74
CA ASN A 76 -5.02 -1.85 -12.89
C ASN A 76 -4.94 -1.11 -11.55
N LYS A 77 -3.91 -1.43 -10.76
CA LYS A 77 -3.66 -0.87 -9.44
C LYS A 77 -2.26 -0.30 -9.34
N SER A 78 -2.08 0.65 -8.45
CA SER A 78 -0.78 1.16 -8.06
C SER A 78 -0.63 1.14 -6.55
N LYS A 79 0.61 1.09 -6.09
CA LYS A 79 0.98 1.12 -4.68
C LYS A 79 2.16 2.07 -4.51
N THR A 80 2.11 2.88 -3.47
CA THR A 80 3.20 3.77 -3.10
C THR A 80 3.66 3.44 -1.69
N ASP A 81 4.95 3.20 -1.53
CA ASP A 81 5.58 2.92 -0.24
C ASP A 81 6.75 3.88 0.01
N ILE A 82 7.14 4.02 1.28
CA ILE A 82 8.28 4.81 1.71
C ILE A 82 9.49 3.90 1.89
N TYR A 83 10.59 4.33 1.32
CA TYR A 83 11.90 3.71 1.39
C TYR A 83 12.89 4.62 2.11
N ILE A 84 13.91 4.02 2.68
CA ILE A 84 15.08 4.72 3.21
C ILE A 84 16.35 4.14 2.58
N ILE A 85 17.29 5.01 2.29
CA ILE A 85 18.61 4.65 1.76
C ILE A 85 19.66 5.51 2.45
N ASP A 86 20.86 4.99 2.66
CA ASP A 86 21.98 5.78 3.11
C ASP A 86 22.50 6.70 2.00
N ILE A 87 23.11 7.81 2.36
CA ILE A 87 23.58 8.81 1.39
C ILE A 87 24.65 8.24 0.42
N ASP A 88 25.32 7.18 0.81
CA ASP A 88 26.30 6.47 -0.03
C ASP A 88 25.67 5.42 -0.97
N GLY A 89 24.34 5.26 -0.93
CA GLY A 89 23.59 4.33 -1.75
C GLY A 89 23.40 2.93 -1.13
N ASN A 90 23.91 2.69 0.05
CA ASN A 90 23.77 1.42 0.74
C ASN A 90 22.49 1.33 1.59
N ASN A 91 22.19 0.14 2.09
CA ASN A 91 21.10 -0.14 3.03
C ASN A 91 19.71 0.33 2.57
N ASN A 92 19.44 0.25 1.28
CA ASN A 92 18.13 0.56 0.74
C ASN A 92 17.07 -0.44 1.23
N ARG A 93 16.02 0.05 1.88
CA ARG A 93 14.94 -0.79 2.40
C ARG A 93 13.60 -0.08 2.43
N CYS A 94 12.52 -0.85 2.28
CA CYS A 94 11.16 -0.37 2.47
C CYS A 94 10.84 -0.20 3.96
N LEU A 95 10.35 0.97 4.33
CA LEU A 95 9.92 1.27 5.70
C LEU A 95 8.45 0.92 5.93
N THR A 96 7.61 1.07 4.92
CA THR A 96 6.17 0.85 5.00
C THR A 96 5.80 -0.46 4.31
N LYS A 97 5.02 -1.29 5.00
CA LYS A 97 4.49 -2.56 4.47
C LYS A 97 2.99 -2.62 4.70
N SER A 98 2.32 -1.49 4.53
CA SER A 98 0.87 -1.37 4.69
C SER A 98 0.16 -1.65 3.37
N PHE A 99 -1.16 -1.81 3.42
CA PHE A 99 -1.99 -1.90 2.21
C PHE A 99 -2.36 -0.52 1.66
N SER A 100 -2.16 0.53 2.44
CA SER A 100 -2.41 1.92 2.05
C SER A 100 -1.23 2.50 1.26
N ASN A 101 -1.49 3.54 0.48
CA ASN A 101 -0.45 4.35 -0.13
C ASN A 101 0.15 5.29 0.92
N GLU A 102 1.47 5.31 0.98
CA GLU A 102 2.24 6.14 1.91
C GLU A 102 2.92 7.26 1.12
N LEU A 103 2.64 8.49 1.51
CA LEU A 103 3.09 9.69 0.80
C LEU A 103 3.80 10.66 1.75
N SER A 104 4.53 11.61 1.15
CA SER A 104 5.10 12.76 1.84
C SER A 104 5.98 12.43 3.05
N PRO A 105 7.06 11.66 2.89
CA PRO A 105 7.96 11.35 3.97
C PRO A 105 8.64 12.62 4.49
N THR A 106 8.65 12.80 5.81
CA THR A 106 9.30 13.92 6.48
C THR A 106 10.16 13.45 7.65
N TRP A 107 11.17 14.24 7.98
CA TRP A 107 12.01 14.01 9.16
C TRP A 107 11.55 14.87 10.33
N ASN A 108 11.56 14.28 11.54
CA ASN A 108 11.49 15.08 12.75
C ASN A 108 12.86 15.69 13.06
N LYS A 109 12.87 16.90 13.64
CA LYS A 109 14.11 17.61 13.96
C LYS A 109 14.74 17.14 15.28
N ASP A 110 14.07 16.27 16.00
CA ASP A 110 14.54 15.81 17.33
C ASP A 110 15.55 14.66 17.21
#